data_ae8e0ddac76b803c0ba1aaa32f9ce39f
#
_entry.id   ae8e0ddac76b803c0ba1aaa32f9ce39f
#
_cell.length_a   1.000
_cell.length_b   1.000
_cell.length_c   1.000
_cell.angle_alpha   90.00
_cell.angle_beta   90.00
_cell.angle_gamma   90.00
#
_symmetry.space_group_name_H-M   'P 1'
#
loop_
_entity.id
_entity.type
_entity.pdbx_description
1 polymer ?
#
loop_
_entity_poly.entity_id
_entity_poly.type
_entity_poly.pdbx_seq_one_letter_code
_entity_poly.pdbx_strand_id
1 'polypeptide(L)'
;MKKVLPLLALGAVVASASAQAKGNWYVGADVLNSDLKVEGHSYSSSATGLGIAVGKELQFSKNFKLALEGEYVYYGSFEEKKSGAGNWLEATVEGYSFNLNAKPKYQFSGTGFYVGAVVGLGVTGVDLETKSNLSSLTGKTDGSDAGFNYGAEVGYEFASGLIVSGGYRASTVTIDVEGGGDLEFDFDSLYVGVDYKF
;
A
#
# COMPACT_ATOMS: atom_id res chain seq x y z
N MET A 1 -14.68 -2.15 -15.22
CA MET A 1 -15.61 -2.90 -14.34
C MET A 1 -15.13 -4.30 -13.93
N LYS A 2 -13.98 -4.82 -14.41
CA LYS A 2 -13.47 -6.17 -14.05
C LYS A 2 -12.56 -6.22 -12.80
N LYS A 3 -12.16 -5.06 -12.25
CA LYS A 3 -11.22 -4.97 -11.10
C LYS A 3 -11.91 -4.95 -9.71
N VAL A 4 -13.25 -4.90 -9.63
CA VAL A 4 -14.00 -4.82 -8.37
C VAL A 4 -14.42 -6.19 -7.81
N LEU A 5 -14.43 -7.23 -8.65
CA LEU A 5 -14.84 -8.59 -8.25
C LEU A 5 -13.95 -9.25 -7.19
N PRO A 6 -12.60 -9.12 -7.24
CA PRO A 6 -11.75 -9.72 -6.20
C PRO A 6 -11.92 -9.05 -4.82
N LEU A 7 -12.23 -7.75 -4.76
CA LEU A 7 -12.47 -7.07 -3.48
C LEU A 7 -13.73 -7.56 -2.77
N LEU A 8 -14.81 -7.83 -3.51
CA LEU A 8 -16.05 -8.38 -2.97
C LEU A 8 -15.90 -9.85 -2.49
N ALA A 9 -15.06 -10.63 -3.18
CA ALA A 9 -14.78 -12.01 -2.78
C ALA A 9 -13.94 -12.07 -1.49
N LEU A 10 -12.99 -11.15 -1.30
CA LEU A 10 -12.20 -11.06 -0.06
C LEU A 10 -13.07 -10.64 1.13
N GLY A 11 -13.97 -9.69 0.96
CA GLY A 11 -14.94 -9.29 1.99
C GLY A 11 -15.84 -10.45 2.46
N ALA A 12 -16.21 -11.36 1.57
CA ALA A 12 -17.04 -12.53 1.90
C ALA A 12 -16.25 -13.63 2.64
N VAL A 13 -14.97 -13.84 2.31
CA VAL A 13 -14.08 -14.78 3.01
C VAL A 13 -13.81 -14.30 4.43
N VAL A 14 -13.62 -13.00 4.61
CA VAL A 14 -13.40 -12.36 5.91
C VAL A 14 -14.63 -12.48 6.82
N ALA A 15 -15.83 -12.27 6.30
CA ALA A 15 -17.07 -12.41 7.06
C ALA A 15 -17.33 -13.87 7.53
N SER A 16 -16.83 -14.87 6.81
CA SER A 16 -16.99 -16.28 7.18
C SER A 16 -15.94 -16.75 8.19
N ALA A 17 -14.74 -16.13 8.22
CA ALA A 17 -13.69 -16.46 9.19
C ALA A 17 -13.98 -15.91 10.59
N SER A 18 -14.71 -14.80 10.69
CA SER A 18 -15.03 -14.14 11.98
C SER A 18 -15.95 -14.96 12.90
N ALA A 19 -16.66 -15.96 12.38
CA ALA A 19 -17.62 -16.74 13.17
C ALA A 19 -16.99 -17.84 14.05
N GLN A 20 -15.69 -18.17 13.92
CA GLN A 20 -15.06 -19.31 14.59
C GLN A 20 -13.74 -19.03 15.30
N ALA A 21 -13.16 -17.86 15.20
CA ALA A 21 -11.85 -17.56 15.77
C ALA A 21 -11.94 -16.62 16.97
N LYS A 22 -11.95 -17.16 18.18
CA LYS A 22 -11.46 -16.42 19.36
C LYS A 22 -9.94 -16.34 19.26
N GLY A 23 -9.43 -15.41 18.49
CA GLY A 23 -8.01 -15.24 18.29
C GLY A 23 -7.72 -13.79 17.87
N ASN A 24 -6.55 -13.27 18.15
CA ASN A 24 -6.11 -11.91 17.82
C ASN A 24 -5.89 -11.70 16.30
N TRP A 25 -6.74 -12.28 15.46
CA TRP A 25 -6.74 -12.06 14.02
C TRP A 25 -7.50 -10.78 13.69
N TYR A 26 -7.06 -10.09 12.67
CA TYR A 26 -7.78 -8.94 12.13
C TYR A 26 -7.70 -8.90 10.61
N VAL A 27 -8.59 -8.13 10.05
CA VAL A 27 -8.63 -7.79 8.63
C VAL A 27 -8.83 -6.30 8.53
N GLY A 28 -8.21 -5.68 7.55
CA GLY A 28 -8.22 -4.25 7.39
C GLY A 28 -8.36 -3.80 5.95
N ALA A 29 -8.77 -2.53 5.83
CA ALA A 29 -8.79 -1.81 4.58
C ALA A 29 -8.34 -0.37 4.81
N ASP A 30 -7.49 0.13 3.92
CA ASP A 30 -6.91 1.46 3.95
C ASP A 30 -7.27 2.24 2.68
N VAL A 31 -7.45 3.54 2.84
CA VAL A 31 -7.42 4.50 1.73
C VAL A 31 -6.13 5.29 1.85
N LEU A 32 -5.38 5.35 0.76
CA LEU A 32 -4.08 6.00 0.69
C LEU A 32 -4.12 7.22 -0.24
N ASN A 33 -3.37 8.25 0.13
CA ASN A 33 -2.92 9.28 -0.79
C ASN A 33 -1.41 9.09 -0.97
N SER A 34 -1.00 8.69 -2.16
CA SER A 34 0.37 8.28 -2.47
C SER A 34 1.03 9.26 -3.40
N ASP A 35 2.27 9.63 -3.09
CA ASP A 35 3.16 10.40 -3.94
C ASP A 35 4.21 9.44 -4.53
N LEU A 36 4.34 9.47 -5.86
CA LEU A 36 5.37 8.73 -6.58
C LEU A 36 6.55 9.66 -6.88
N LYS A 37 7.75 9.21 -6.54
CA LYS A 37 9.02 9.83 -6.91
C LYS A 37 9.88 8.82 -7.66
N VAL A 38 10.61 9.30 -8.67
CA VAL A 38 11.58 8.50 -9.44
C VAL A 38 12.93 9.14 -9.25
N GLU A 39 13.90 8.38 -8.73
CA GLU A 39 15.25 8.91 -8.46
C GLU A 39 15.90 9.44 -9.74
N GLY A 40 16.57 10.60 -9.62
CA GLY A 40 17.22 11.28 -10.76
C GLY A 40 16.30 12.02 -11.72
N HIS A 41 14.98 12.00 -11.47
CA HIS A 41 13.99 12.69 -12.30
C HIS A 41 13.15 13.65 -11.44
N SER A 42 12.87 14.85 -11.97
CA SER A 42 11.94 15.79 -11.33
C SER A 42 10.48 15.38 -11.62
N TYR A 43 10.15 14.11 -11.32
CA TYR A 43 8.81 13.57 -11.43
C TYR A 43 8.22 13.43 -10.04
N SER A 44 7.08 14.06 -9.81
CA SER A 44 6.27 13.87 -8.61
C SER A 44 4.81 13.97 -8.99
N SER A 45 4.06 12.93 -8.76
CA SER A 45 2.62 12.86 -9.01
C SER A 45 1.94 12.18 -7.84
N SER A 46 0.72 12.61 -7.52
CA SER A 46 -0.08 12.06 -6.42
C SER A 46 -1.26 11.27 -6.94
N ALA A 47 -1.58 10.17 -6.28
CA ALA A 47 -2.73 9.34 -6.62
C ALA A 47 -3.43 8.81 -5.36
N THR A 48 -4.70 8.46 -5.51
CA THR A 48 -5.45 7.77 -4.44
C THR A 48 -5.36 6.27 -4.65
N GLY A 49 -4.93 5.58 -3.61
CA GLY A 49 -4.77 4.14 -3.57
C GLY A 49 -5.67 3.46 -2.54
N LEU A 50 -5.60 2.14 -2.52
CA LEU A 50 -6.34 1.28 -1.60
C LEU A 50 -5.43 0.16 -1.08
N GLY A 51 -5.54 -0.13 0.22
CA GLY A 51 -4.90 -1.26 0.88
C GLY A 51 -5.91 -2.26 1.41
N ILE A 52 -5.53 -3.52 1.47
CA ILE A 52 -6.24 -4.56 2.19
C ILE A 52 -5.23 -5.42 2.94
N ALA A 53 -5.57 -5.79 4.17
CA ALA A 53 -4.67 -6.50 5.05
C ALA A 53 -5.36 -7.63 5.79
N VAL A 54 -4.58 -8.66 6.12
CA VAL A 54 -4.93 -9.69 7.09
C VAL A 54 -3.74 -9.90 8.01
N GLY A 55 -3.99 -9.88 9.33
CA GLY A 55 -2.92 -10.00 10.29
C GLY A 55 -3.33 -10.72 11.57
N LYS A 56 -2.30 -11.01 12.37
CA LYS A 56 -2.43 -11.57 13.69
C LYS A 56 -1.64 -10.75 14.69
N GLU A 57 -2.31 -10.32 15.75
CA GLU A 57 -1.71 -9.57 16.82
C GLU A 57 -1.19 -10.50 17.94
N LEU A 58 0.06 -10.37 18.31
CA LEU A 58 0.72 -11.09 19.39
C LEU A 58 0.91 -10.12 20.58
N GLN A 59 0.41 -10.47 21.74
CA GLN A 59 0.55 -9.67 22.94
C GLN A 59 1.81 -10.07 23.71
N PHE A 60 2.77 -9.17 23.85
CA PHE A 60 4.00 -9.42 24.61
C PHE A 60 3.93 -8.89 26.04
N SER A 61 3.20 -7.80 26.25
CA SER A 61 2.95 -7.25 27.58
C SER A 61 1.61 -6.51 27.60
N LYS A 62 1.24 -5.95 28.74
CA LYS A 62 -0.01 -5.19 28.88
C LYS A 62 -0.14 -4.04 27.87
N ASN A 63 0.99 -3.43 27.50
CA ASN A 63 1.03 -2.26 26.66
C ASN A 63 1.71 -2.50 25.31
N PHE A 64 2.44 -3.60 25.13
CA PHE A 64 3.20 -3.87 23.92
C PHE A 64 2.64 -5.06 23.16
N LYS A 65 2.34 -4.83 21.90
CA LYS A 65 1.82 -5.80 20.94
C LYS A 65 2.70 -5.81 19.69
N LEU A 66 2.70 -6.92 18.97
CA LEU A 66 3.30 -7.04 17.64
C LEU A 66 2.26 -7.65 16.73
N ALA A 67 1.87 -6.95 15.68
CA ALA A 67 1.08 -7.54 14.61
C ALA A 67 2.01 -8.06 13.50
N LEU A 68 1.70 -9.25 13.00
CA LEU A 68 2.26 -9.81 11.77
C LEU A 68 1.16 -9.77 10.72
N GLU A 69 1.43 -9.19 9.55
CA GLU A 69 0.41 -8.82 8.57
C GLU A 69 0.86 -9.17 7.16
N GLY A 70 -0.03 -9.78 6.39
CA GLY A 70 0.05 -9.85 4.94
C GLY A 70 -0.84 -8.76 4.34
N GLU A 71 -0.30 -7.99 3.41
CA GLU A 71 -0.97 -6.82 2.87
C GLU A 71 -0.83 -6.76 1.35
N TYR A 72 -1.90 -6.33 0.68
CA TYR A 72 -1.88 -5.88 -0.70
C TYR A 72 -2.18 -4.39 -0.74
N VAL A 73 -1.34 -3.63 -1.44
CA VAL A 73 -1.51 -2.20 -1.67
C VAL A 73 -1.56 -1.92 -3.16
N TYR A 74 -2.55 -1.16 -3.59
CA TYR A 74 -2.60 -0.48 -4.86
C TYR A 74 -2.38 1.01 -4.60
N TYR A 75 -1.25 1.56 -5.07
CA TYR A 75 -0.86 2.94 -4.79
C TYR A 75 -1.65 3.97 -5.59
N GLY A 76 -2.35 3.52 -6.64
CA GLY A 76 -3.12 4.36 -7.54
C GLY A 76 -2.51 4.45 -8.94
N SER A 77 -3.10 5.32 -9.75
CA SER A 77 -2.67 5.60 -11.12
C SER A 77 -2.15 7.04 -11.18
N PHE A 78 -0.89 7.19 -11.52
CA PHE A 78 -0.17 8.46 -11.60
C PHE A 78 -0.08 8.86 -13.07
N GLU A 79 -0.72 9.97 -13.44
CA GLU A 79 -0.82 10.43 -14.82
C GLU A 79 -0.04 11.72 -15.03
N GLU A 80 0.76 11.78 -16.09
CA GLU A 80 1.41 12.99 -16.54
C GLU A 80 1.14 13.20 -18.04
N LYS A 81 0.72 14.41 -18.41
CA LYS A 81 0.45 14.78 -19.78
C LYS A 81 1.28 16.00 -20.19
N LYS A 82 2.10 15.83 -21.22
CA LYS A 82 2.88 16.92 -21.85
C LYS A 82 2.37 17.16 -23.26
N SER A 83 2.16 18.43 -23.61
CA SER A 83 1.69 18.83 -24.93
C SER A 83 2.54 20.00 -25.47
N GLY A 84 2.93 19.96 -26.73
CA GLY A 84 3.68 21.02 -27.38
C GLY A 84 3.82 20.82 -28.89
N ALA A 85 3.82 21.91 -29.66
CA ALA A 85 4.02 21.92 -31.11
C ALA A 85 3.12 20.94 -31.90
N GLY A 86 1.86 20.74 -31.46
CA GLY A 86 0.91 19.83 -32.10
C GLY A 86 1.09 18.36 -31.71
N ASN A 87 2.05 18.03 -30.88
CA ASN A 87 2.24 16.69 -30.32
C ASN A 87 1.80 16.63 -28.85
N TRP A 88 1.40 15.44 -28.42
CA TRP A 88 1.10 15.16 -27.01
C TRP A 88 1.70 13.81 -26.61
N LEU A 89 2.09 13.72 -25.35
CA LEU A 89 2.57 12.52 -24.69
C LEU A 89 1.85 12.41 -23.35
N GLU A 90 1.29 11.24 -23.08
CA GLU A 90 0.67 10.90 -21.81
C GLU A 90 1.37 9.66 -21.26
N ALA A 91 1.90 9.77 -20.05
CA ALA A 91 2.50 8.68 -19.30
C ALA A 91 1.64 8.37 -18.09
N THR A 92 1.31 7.10 -17.92
CA THR A 92 0.55 6.58 -16.78
C THR A 92 1.39 5.54 -16.07
N VAL A 93 1.59 5.71 -14.78
CA VAL A 93 2.29 4.75 -13.91
C VAL A 93 1.29 4.21 -12.91
N GLU A 94 1.12 2.89 -12.84
CA GLU A 94 0.36 2.22 -11.80
C GLU A 94 1.31 1.42 -10.91
N GLY A 95 1.18 1.57 -9.58
CA GLY A 95 2.00 0.85 -8.60
C GLY A 95 1.16 -0.06 -7.72
N TYR A 96 1.68 -1.24 -7.40
CA TYR A 96 1.09 -2.17 -6.44
C TYR A 96 2.16 -2.94 -5.68
N SER A 97 1.82 -3.40 -4.47
CA SER A 97 2.73 -4.26 -3.70
C SER A 97 2.00 -5.36 -2.94
N PHE A 98 2.72 -6.46 -2.69
CA PHE A 98 2.38 -7.49 -1.74
C PHE A 98 3.43 -7.50 -0.64
N ASN A 99 3.04 -7.21 0.59
CA ASN A 99 3.95 -7.01 1.71
C ASN A 99 3.70 -8.03 2.82
N LEU A 100 4.78 -8.37 3.52
CA LEU A 100 4.77 -9.02 4.83
C LEU A 100 5.31 -8.00 5.85
N ASN A 101 4.46 -7.57 6.75
CA ASN A 101 4.74 -6.50 7.70
C ASN A 101 4.83 -7.02 9.13
N ALA A 102 5.76 -6.45 9.88
CA ALA A 102 5.79 -6.47 11.34
C ALA A 102 5.39 -5.06 11.85
N LYS A 103 4.36 -5.01 12.69
CA LYS A 103 3.80 -3.76 13.23
C LYS A 103 3.89 -3.78 14.76
N PRO A 104 5.04 -3.37 15.36
CA PRO A 104 5.13 -3.17 16.80
C PRO A 104 4.24 -1.99 17.21
N LYS A 105 3.40 -2.20 18.23
CA LYS A 105 2.43 -1.23 18.73
C LYS A 105 2.59 -1.04 20.24
N TYR A 106 2.55 0.21 20.67
CA TYR A 106 2.46 0.56 22.09
C TYR A 106 1.09 1.17 22.39
N GLN A 107 0.28 0.45 23.18
CA GLN A 107 -1.04 0.89 23.60
C GLN A 107 -0.96 1.59 24.96
N PHE A 108 -1.54 2.80 25.04
CA PHE A 108 -1.56 3.58 26.27
C PHE A 108 -2.51 2.96 27.30
N SER A 109 -2.01 2.78 28.52
CA SER A 109 -2.76 2.12 29.59
C SER A 109 -4.10 2.79 29.88
N GLY A 110 -5.17 1.98 29.95
CA GLY A 110 -6.52 2.43 30.24
C GLY A 110 -7.23 3.15 29.09
N THR A 111 -6.63 3.14 27.90
CA THR A 111 -7.22 3.73 26.70
C THR A 111 -7.18 2.74 25.53
N GLY A 112 -7.90 3.05 24.46
CA GLY A 112 -7.76 2.36 23.18
C GLY A 112 -6.72 2.96 22.25
N PHE A 113 -6.09 4.09 22.62
CA PHE A 113 -5.07 4.75 21.80
C PHE A 113 -3.78 3.97 21.75
N TYR A 114 -3.17 3.93 20.57
CA TYR A 114 -1.85 3.35 20.37
C TYR A 114 -1.03 4.15 19.36
N VAL A 115 0.28 3.95 19.42
CA VAL A 115 1.24 4.35 18.41
C VAL A 115 1.98 3.11 17.95
N GLY A 116 2.32 3.04 16.68
CA GLY A 116 2.99 1.89 16.09
C GLY A 116 3.98 2.29 15.00
N ALA A 117 4.86 1.36 14.69
CA ALA A 117 5.69 1.41 13.50
C ALA A 117 5.27 0.29 12.54
N VAL A 118 5.61 0.46 11.28
CA VAL A 118 5.46 -0.56 10.24
C VAL A 118 6.84 -0.83 9.67
N VAL A 119 7.22 -2.09 9.56
CA VAL A 119 8.47 -2.52 8.90
C VAL A 119 8.15 -3.78 8.11
N GLY A 120 8.46 -3.81 6.84
CA GLY A 120 8.12 -4.96 6.01
C GLY A 120 9.00 -5.14 4.79
N LEU A 121 8.87 -6.31 4.21
CA LEU A 121 9.44 -6.70 2.93
C LEU A 121 8.31 -7.16 2.02
N GLY A 122 8.45 -6.91 0.73
CA GLY A 122 7.43 -7.32 -0.23
C GLY A 122 7.95 -7.37 -1.64
N VAL A 123 7.03 -7.61 -2.57
CA VAL A 123 7.26 -7.46 -3.99
C VAL A 123 6.41 -6.29 -4.47
N THR A 124 7.06 -5.29 -5.05
CA THR A 124 6.39 -4.12 -5.62
C THR A 124 6.48 -4.20 -7.14
N GLY A 125 5.33 -4.06 -7.80
CA GLY A 125 5.22 -4.00 -9.25
C GLY A 125 4.83 -2.61 -9.71
N VAL A 126 5.33 -2.26 -10.89
CA VAL A 126 5.06 -0.98 -11.56
C VAL A 126 4.67 -1.27 -13.02
N ASP A 127 3.53 -0.78 -13.43
CA ASP A 127 3.05 -0.80 -14.82
C ASP A 127 3.20 0.61 -15.40
N LEU A 128 3.97 0.77 -16.47
CA LEU A 128 4.13 2.02 -17.21
C LEU A 128 3.43 1.92 -18.57
N GLU A 129 2.47 2.79 -18.84
CA GLU A 129 1.84 2.94 -20.14
C GLU A 129 2.11 4.33 -20.68
N THR A 130 2.65 4.38 -21.90
CA THR A 130 2.91 5.63 -22.62
C THR A 130 2.01 5.70 -23.86
N LYS A 131 1.27 6.79 -24.02
CA LYS A 131 0.44 7.09 -25.18
C LYS A 131 0.90 8.39 -25.84
N SER A 132 0.89 8.43 -27.16
CA SER A 132 1.26 9.61 -27.93
C SER A 132 0.51 9.63 -29.28
N ASN A 133 0.37 10.81 -29.87
CA ASN A 133 -0.05 10.92 -31.28
C ASN A 133 1.05 10.44 -32.25
N LEU A 134 2.28 10.22 -31.75
CA LEU A 134 3.37 9.58 -32.49
C LEU A 134 3.41 8.10 -32.10
N SER A 135 3.05 7.20 -33.02
CA SER A 135 2.95 5.75 -32.73
C SER A 135 4.26 5.12 -32.27
N SER A 136 5.41 5.70 -32.63
CA SER A 136 6.73 5.27 -32.18
C SER A 136 7.01 5.49 -30.68
N LEU A 137 6.21 6.34 -30.00
CA LEU A 137 6.32 6.66 -28.58
C LEU A 137 5.20 6.04 -27.75
N THR A 138 4.40 5.16 -28.33
CA THR A 138 3.33 4.43 -27.64
C THR A 138 3.86 3.05 -27.25
N GLY A 139 3.82 2.73 -25.96
CA GLY A 139 4.33 1.48 -25.42
C GLY A 139 3.76 1.13 -24.06
N LYS A 140 3.99 -0.12 -23.66
CA LYS A 140 3.65 -0.62 -22.34
C LYS A 140 4.84 -1.43 -21.82
N THR A 141 5.22 -1.16 -20.59
CA THR A 141 6.31 -1.87 -19.89
C THR A 141 5.87 -2.10 -18.46
N ASP A 142 6.16 -3.27 -17.95
CA ASP A 142 5.93 -3.65 -16.55
C ASP A 142 7.21 -4.21 -15.95
N GLY A 143 7.35 -4.03 -14.66
CA GLY A 143 8.46 -4.58 -13.88
C GLY A 143 8.03 -4.83 -12.45
N SER A 144 8.71 -5.74 -11.78
CA SER A 144 8.51 -5.99 -10.36
C SER A 144 9.78 -6.49 -9.71
N ASP A 145 10.04 -6.05 -8.49
CA ASP A 145 11.18 -6.51 -7.70
C ASP A 145 10.87 -6.49 -6.21
N ALA A 146 11.79 -7.07 -5.42
CA ALA A 146 11.72 -7.05 -3.98
C ALA A 146 11.86 -5.60 -3.48
N GLY A 147 10.95 -5.20 -2.59
CA GLY A 147 10.90 -3.87 -2.00
C GLY A 147 10.93 -3.94 -0.48
N PHE A 148 11.34 -2.82 0.12
CA PHE A 148 11.26 -2.60 1.55
C PHE A 148 10.22 -1.53 1.84
N ASN A 149 9.40 -1.75 2.88
CA ASN A 149 8.46 -0.75 3.34
C ASN A 149 8.67 -0.44 4.82
N TYR A 150 8.41 0.80 5.18
CA TYR A 150 8.45 1.25 6.57
C TYR A 150 7.44 2.39 6.77
N GLY A 151 7.08 2.61 8.04
CA GLY A 151 6.12 3.65 8.36
C GLY A 151 5.87 3.79 9.85
N ALA A 152 4.94 4.69 10.15
CA ALA A 152 4.44 4.90 11.49
C ALA A 152 2.92 5.11 11.44
N GLU A 153 2.23 4.63 12.49
CA GLU A 153 0.79 4.77 12.62
C GLU A 153 0.39 5.21 14.02
N VAL A 154 -0.73 5.87 14.09
CA VAL A 154 -1.47 6.12 15.33
C VAL A 154 -2.89 5.61 15.14
N GLY A 155 -3.51 5.10 16.19
CA GLY A 155 -4.86 4.59 16.06
C GLY A 155 -5.58 4.43 17.39
N TYR A 156 -6.82 4.00 17.27
CA TYR A 156 -7.68 3.71 18.40
C TYR A 156 -8.37 2.37 18.20
N GLU A 157 -8.18 1.47 19.17
CA GLU A 157 -8.84 0.16 19.24
C GLU A 157 -10.05 0.26 20.17
N PHE A 158 -11.23 0.07 19.61
CA PHE A 158 -12.49 0.02 20.36
C PHE A 158 -12.69 -1.35 21.04
N ALA A 159 -13.47 -1.37 22.12
CA ALA A 159 -13.81 -2.60 22.82
C ALA A 159 -14.58 -3.62 21.95
N SER A 160 -15.18 -3.18 20.85
CA SER A 160 -15.86 -4.02 19.86
C SER A 160 -14.92 -4.80 18.93
N GLY A 161 -13.60 -4.54 18.98
CA GLY A 161 -12.63 -5.06 18.03
C GLY A 161 -12.44 -4.20 16.77
N LEU A 162 -13.23 -3.12 16.61
CA LEU A 162 -13.00 -2.13 15.57
C LEU A 162 -11.73 -1.33 15.89
N ILE A 163 -10.88 -1.12 14.89
CA ILE A 163 -9.68 -0.29 14.98
C ILE A 163 -9.77 0.77 13.89
N VAL A 164 -9.49 2.01 14.25
CA VAL A 164 -9.33 3.11 13.27
C VAL A 164 -7.93 3.63 13.42
N SER A 165 -7.24 3.76 12.32
CA SER A 165 -5.84 4.17 12.27
C SER A 165 -5.59 5.23 11.19
N GLY A 166 -4.48 5.92 11.32
CA GLY A 166 -3.93 6.77 10.29
C GLY A 166 -2.42 6.82 10.43
N GLY A 167 -1.73 6.94 9.33
CA GLY A 167 -0.29 6.88 9.35
C GLY A 167 0.37 7.32 8.05
N TYR A 168 1.68 7.19 8.07
CA TYR A 168 2.56 7.38 6.93
C TYR A 168 3.25 6.07 6.62
N ARG A 169 3.40 5.80 5.34
CA ARG A 169 4.10 4.63 4.81
C ARG A 169 4.98 5.06 3.64
N ALA A 170 6.19 4.55 3.62
CA ALA A 170 7.10 4.63 2.48
C ALA A 170 7.40 3.22 1.98
N SER A 171 7.49 3.07 0.65
CA SER A 171 7.86 1.83 -0.02
C SER A 171 8.83 2.15 -1.14
N THR A 172 9.98 1.50 -1.15
CA THR A 172 11.03 1.69 -2.15
C THR A 172 11.26 0.41 -2.92
N VAL A 173 11.37 0.50 -4.24
CA VAL A 173 11.70 -0.61 -5.14
C VAL A 173 12.66 -0.15 -6.22
N THR A 174 13.67 -0.96 -6.49
CA THR A 174 14.62 -0.75 -7.60
C THR A 174 14.31 -1.74 -8.71
N ILE A 175 14.05 -1.26 -9.91
CA ILE A 175 13.73 -2.09 -11.08
C ILE A 175 14.83 -1.97 -12.10
N ASP A 176 15.41 -3.12 -12.49
CA ASP A 176 16.37 -3.22 -13.59
C ASP A 176 15.65 -3.03 -14.93
N VAL A 177 16.05 -2.02 -15.69
CA VAL A 177 15.53 -1.79 -17.04
C VAL A 177 16.53 -2.28 -18.08
N GLU A 178 16.16 -3.28 -18.89
CA GLU A 178 17.03 -3.83 -19.93
C GLU A 178 17.58 -2.71 -20.84
N GLY A 179 18.90 -2.49 -20.78
CA GLY A 179 19.61 -1.48 -21.59
C GLY A 179 19.59 -0.04 -21.06
N GLY A 180 18.99 0.24 -19.89
CA GLY A 180 18.81 1.58 -19.33
C GLY A 180 19.40 1.80 -17.93
N GLY A 181 19.82 0.74 -17.23
CA GLY A 181 20.26 0.82 -15.82
C GLY A 181 19.08 0.70 -14.84
N ASP A 182 19.38 0.87 -13.56
CA ASP A 182 18.43 0.70 -12.47
C ASP A 182 17.59 1.97 -12.29
N LEU A 183 16.29 1.81 -12.10
CA LEU A 183 15.37 2.88 -11.73
C LEU A 183 14.81 2.60 -10.33
N GLU A 184 14.99 3.56 -9.43
CA GLU A 184 14.40 3.50 -8.08
C GLU A 184 13.08 4.28 -8.05
N PHE A 185 12.04 3.61 -7.55
CA PHE A 185 10.71 4.15 -7.37
C PHE A 185 10.39 4.22 -5.88
N ASP A 186 10.06 5.42 -5.41
CA ASP A 186 9.60 5.68 -4.05
C ASP A 186 8.12 6.00 -4.04
N PHE A 187 7.37 5.27 -3.24
CA PHE A 187 5.96 5.52 -2.96
C PHE A 187 5.81 6.01 -1.51
N ASP A 188 5.59 7.30 -1.34
CA ASP A 188 5.27 7.92 -0.05
C ASP A 188 3.77 8.04 0.10
N SER A 189 3.17 7.49 1.16
CA SER A 189 1.73 7.47 1.32
C SER A 189 1.28 7.93 2.70
N LEU A 190 0.31 8.83 2.74
CA LEU A 190 -0.52 9.03 3.93
C LEU A 190 -1.77 8.16 3.79
N TYR A 191 -2.16 7.49 4.87
CA TYR A 191 -3.32 6.60 4.84
C TYR A 191 -4.24 6.78 6.05
N VAL A 192 -5.49 6.39 5.85
CA VAL A 192 -6.47 6.17 6.92
C VAL A 192 -7.04 4.76 6.73
N GLY A 193 -7.07 4.01 7.82
CA GLY A 193 -7.47 2.61 7.84
C GLY A 193 -8.55 2.27 8.83
N VAL A 194 -9.25 1.19 8.52
CA VAL A 194 -10.21 0.57 9.41
C VAL A 194 -9.94 -0.93 9.43
N ASP A 195 -9.67 -1.47 10.63
CA ASP A 195 -9.49 -2.90 10.85
C ASP A 195 -10.59 -3.45 11.76
N TYR A 196 -10.87 -4.73 11.63
CA TYR A 196 -11.73 -5.46 12.55
C TYR A 196 -11.01 -6.70 13.09
N LYS A 197 -10.86 -6.72 14.43
CA LYS A 197 -10.23 -7.82 15.17
C LYS A 197 -11.27 -8.76 15.75
N PHE A 198 -11.08 -10.07 15.59
CA PHE A 198 -11.98 -11.14 15.99
C PHE A 198 -11.25 -12.32 16.64
#